data_e62db6d630d4489e5846ad113a8d8a6e
#
_entry.id   e62db6d630d4489e5846ad113a8d8a6e
#
_cell.length_a   1.000
_cell.length_b   1.000
_cell.length_c   1.000
_cell.angle_alpha   90.00
_cell.angle_beta   90.00
_cell.angle_gamma   90.00
#
_symmetry.space_group_name_H-M   'P 1'
#
loop_
_entity.id
_entity.type
_entity.pdbx_description
1 polymer ?
#
loop_
_entity_poly.entity_id
_entity_poly.type
_entity_poly.pdbx_seq_one_letter_code
_entity_poly.pdbx_strand_id
1 'polypeptide(L)'
;MKIPYAHNPILPNDTFVPDVEAHVWEDGRIYLYGSFDLQGKRSYCSDRYHVYSSDNMIDWTDHGVSFTLADTDWAKDCGVLYAPDCAFRDGIYYLYYCVPDGRCGVAKSDKPYGPFVDIGPIAHVHGIDPAVLIDDDGQAYLYWGQFDNVRVAKLKENMTEIDPATITQPLSVAEHEFHEGSSVKKIGGKYYFLFTDTHRHGGRATSLGYAVSDNPMTGFTYGGVILDNFGCDPGTWNNHGSMECLCGQWYIFYHRSTHGCENSRHVCVEPITIGADGKIREVHMTSSGAGTAIPTDRPVPACLACELTGHVRIAGDETSEHTLTLQEIRPGDSAVYRQISFHGENTFTVKRRTEGDCRIEVWLDGWYHASLSGNAGSVRMDAVYGNHTVTLKFYGTFTDASLNDFVFTTEK
;
A
#
# COMPACT_ATOMS: atom_id res chain seq x y z
N MET A 1 -19.20 -1.26 -7.26
CA MET A 1 -20.16 -0.87 -6.17
C MET A 1 -19.35 -0.22 -5.08
N LYS A 2 -19.72 0.99 -4.60
CA LYS A 2 -18.98 1.65 -3.51
C LYS A 2 -19.18 0.88 -2.20
N ILE A 3 -18.08 0.54 -1.52
CA ILE A 3 -18.09 -0.10 -0.21
C ILE A 3 -18.19 1.01 0.85
N PRO A 4 -19.25 1.04 1.69
CA PRO A 4 -19.53 2.16 2.58
C PRO A 4 -18.85 2.05 3.97
N TYR A 5 -17.73 1.34 4.04
CA TYR A 5 -16.91 1.18 5.25
C TYR A 5 -15.43 1.12 4.87
N ALA A 6 -14.55 1.34 5.84
CA ALA A 6 -13.11 1.23 5.61
C ALA A 6 -12.72 -0.20 5.20
N HIS A 7 -11.89 -0.31 4.20
CA HIS A 7 -11.40 -1.59 3.66
C HIS A 7 -10.06 -1.41 2.98
N ASN A 8 -9.38 -2.51 2.71
CA ASN A 8 -8.22 -2.57 1.83
C ASN A 8 -8.52 -3.41 0.59
N PRO A 9 -8.05 -2.98 -0.60
CA PRO A 9 -7.40 -1.70 -0.92
C PRO A 9 -8.32 -0.48 -0.72
N ILE A 10 -7.74 0.71 -0.47
CA ILE A 10 -8.53 1.91 -0.07
C ILE A 10 -9.08 2.72 -1.24
N LEU A 11 -8.56 2.55 -2.45
CA LEU A 11 -9.02 3.21 -3.68
C LEU A 11 -9.89 2.27 -4.52
N PRO A 12 -10.61 2.76 -5.53
CA PRO A 12 -11.40 1.93 -6.44
C PRO A 12 -10.59 0.79 -7.09
N ASN A 13 -11.26 -0.31 -7.41
CA ASN A 13 -10.66 -1.54 -7.93
C ASN A 13 -9.90 -1.39 -9.25
N ASP A 14 -10.19 -0.38 -10.06
CA ASP A 14 -9.54 -0.04 -11.32
C ASP A 14 -8.46 1.02 -11.17
N THR A 15 -8.09 1.32 -9.94
CA THR A 15 -7.12 2.38 -9.60
C THR A 15 -5.89 1.78 -8.93
N PHE A 16 -4.77 1.81 -9.62
CA PHE A 16 -3.51 1.19 -9.19
C PHE A 16 -2.52 2.28 -8.80
N VAL A 17 -2.45 2.59 -7.50
CA VAL A 17 -1.56 3.61 -6.93
C VAL A 17 -0.67 2.96 -5.87
N PRO A 18 0.53 2.52 -6.25
CA PRO A 18 1.55 2.08 -5.30
C PRO A 18 2.45 3.21 -4.82
N ASP A 19 3.45 2.85 -4.02
CA ASP A 19 4.59 3.68 -3.64
C ASP A 19 4.16 5.01 -3.00
N VAL A 20 3.14 4.96 -2.13
CA VAL A 20 2.46 6.16 -1.62
C VAL A 20 3.26 6.82 -0.51
N GLU A 21 3.59 8.12 -0.71
CA GLU A 21 3.85 9.05 0.35
C GLU A 21 2.55 9.76 0.76
N ALA A 22 2.21 9.61 2.05
CA ALA A 22 1.01 10.19 2.63
C ALA A 22 1.35 11.41 3.49
N HIS A 23 0.57 12.49 3.33
CA HIS A 23 0.73 13.71 4.12
C HIS A 23 -0.60 14.26 4.58
N VAL A 24 -0.66 14.71 5.81
CA VAL A 24 -1.78 15.51 6.33
C VAL A 24 -1.37 16.98 6.27
N TRP A 25 -2.13 17.79 5.53
CA TRP A 25 -1.87 19.22 5.41
C TRP A 25 -2.72 20.06 6.38
N GLU A 26 -2.56 21.37 6.32
CA GLU A 26 -3.22 22.34 7.23
C GLU A 26 -4.75 22.29 7.19
N ASP A 27 -5.34 21.81 6.09
CA ASP A 27 -6.79 21.60 5.97
C ASP A 27 -7.30 20.35 6.73
N GLY A 28 -6.39 19.59 7.37
CA GLY A 28 -6.69 18.38 8.13
C GLY A 28 -7.00 17.15 7.28
N ARG A 29 -6.93 17.25 5.95
CA ARG A 29 -7.12 16.13 5.03
C ARG A 29 -5.82 15.37 4.83
N ILE A 30 -5.93 14.07 4.64
CA ILE A 30 -4.81 13.25 4.18
C ILE A 30 -4.77 13.22 2.65
N TYR A 31 -3.57 13.38 2.10
CA TYR A 31 -3.27 13.36 0.67
C TYR A 31 -2.30 12.23 0.36
N LEU A 32 -2.52 11.55 -0.75
CA LEU A 32 -1.69 10.44 -1.24
C LEU A 32 -0.99 10.87 -2.53
N TYR A 33 0.34 10.77 -2.51
CA TYR A 33 1.23 10.96 -3.64
C TYR A 33 1.89 9.62 -3.95
N GLY A 34 1.62 9.04 -5.10
CA GLY A 34 2.12 7.72 -5.44
C GLY A 34 2.37 7.55 -6.93
N SER A 35 3.08 6.51 -7.28
CA SER A 35 3.17 6.05 -8.67
C SER A 35 1.77 5.70 -9.20
N PHE A 36 1.63 5.60 -10.51
CA PHE A 36 0.37 5.23 -11.14
C PHE A 36 0.62 4.09 -12.13
N ASP A 37 0.25 2.87 -11.73
CA ASP A 37 0.36 1.70 -12.61
C ASP A 37 -0.80 1.68 -13.62
N LEU A 38 -0.55 1.14 -14.79
CA LEU A 38 -1.56 0.99 -15.84
C LEU A 38 -2.04 -0.46 -15.93
N GLN A 39 -3.34 -0.63 -15.83
CA GLN A 39 -3.99 -1.91 -15.96
C GLN A 39 -3.54 -2.69 -17.21
N GLY A 40 -3.24 -3.98 -17.03
CA GLY A 40 -2.82 -4.89 -18.12
C GLY A 40 -1.44 -4.61 -18.69
N LYS A 41 -0.69 -3.64 -18.15
CA LYS A 41 0.71 -3.44 -18.51
C LYS A 41 1.61 -4.32 -17.64
N ARG A 42 2.69 -4.83 -18.24
CA ARG A 42 3.74 -5.57 -17.54
C ARG A 42 4.99 -4.70 -17.32
N SER A 43 4.75 -3.45 -16.93
CA SER A 43 5.79 -2.48 -16.59
C SER A 43 5.33 -1.66 -15.41
N TYR A 44 6.24 -1.34 -14.52
CA TYR A 44 5.96 -0.44 -13.41
C TYR A 44 5.60 0.95 -13.90
N CYS A 45 4.66 1.60 -13.22
CA CYS A 45 4.31 3.00 -13.32
C CYS A 45 3.79 3.47 -14.69
N SER A 46 3.53 4.74 -14.81
CA SER A 46 3.10 5.42 -16.03
C SER A 46 3.75 6.81 -16.14
N ASP A 47 3.37 7.55 -17.16
CA ASP A 47 3.86 8.90 -17.45
C ASP A 47 3.23 10.01 -16.59
N ARG A 48 2.41 9.67 -15.59
CA ARG A 48 1.61 10.64 -14.81
C ARG A 48 1.44 10.25 -13.36
N TYR A 49 1.07 11.24 -12.55
CA TYR A 49 0.56 11.05 -11.20
C TYR A 49 -0.88 11.57 -11.07
N HIS A 50 -1.63 10.91 -10.18
CA HIS A 50 -2.88 11.42 -9.62
C HIS A 50 -2.67 11.67 -8.13
N VAL A 51 -3.34 12.68 -7.59
CA VAL A 51 -3.40 12.90 -6.16
C VAL A 51 -4.80 12.55 -5.65
N TYR A 52 -4.84 11.82 -4.56
CA TYR A 52 -6.07 11.45 -3.86
C TYR A 52 -6.10 12.09 -2.49
N SER A 53 -7.29 12.46 -2.00
CA SER A 53 -7.42 12.97 -0.64
C SER A 53 -8.66 12.48 0.06
N SER A 54 -8.62 12.42 1.41
CA SER A 54 -9.74 11.99 2.24
C SER A 54 -9.73 12.68 3.59
N ASP A 55 -10.93 12.84 4.19
CA ASP A 55 -11.10 13.28 5.57
C ASP A 55 -11.23 12.09 6.55
N ASN A 56 -11.54 10.89 6.04
CA ASN A 56 -11.99 9.76 6.86
C ASN A 56 -11.43 8.40 6.42
N MET A 57 -10.56 8.35 5.40
CA MET A 57 -9.99 7.14 4.77
C MET A 57 -11.02 6.15 4.21
N ILE A 58 -12.28 6.58 4.03
CA ILE A 58 -13.35 5.79 3.41
C ILE A 58 -13.77 6.42 2.09
N ASP A 59 -13.95 7.73 2.12
CA ASP A 59 -14.38 8.52 0.97
C ASP A 59 -13.16 9.25 0.40
N TRP A 60 -12.72 8.80 -0.77
CA TRP A 60 -11.57 9.37 -1.45
C TRP A 60 -11.99 10.25 -2.62
N THR A 61 -11.39 11.42 -2.72
CA THR A 61 -11.52 12.33 -3.86
C THR A 61 -10.32 12.11 -4.79
N ASP A 62 -10.58 11.71 -6.03
CA ASP A 62 -9.60 11.76 -7.12
C ASP A 62 -9.55 13.19 -7.67
N HIS A 63 -8.41 13.85 -7.57
CA HIS A 63 -8.18 15.18 -8.13
C HIS A 63 -7.78 15.15 -9.60
N GLY A 64 -7.70 13.97 -10.21
CA GLY A 64 -7.27 13.78 -11.58
C GLY A 64 -5.76 13.84 -11.76
N VAL A 65 -5.31 14.03 -13.01
CA VAL A 65 -3.88 14.12 -13.32
C VAL A 65 -3.31 15.36 -12.68
N SER A 66 -2.38 15.18 -11.76
CA SER A 66 -1.72 16.25 -11.00
C SER A 66 -0.39 16.68 -11.62
N PHE A 67 0.30 15.76 -12.33
CA PHE A 67 1.55 15.97 -13.03
C PHE A 67 1.74 14.93 -14.13
N THR A 68 2.38 15.29 -15.22
CA THR A 68 2.73 14.36 -16.30
C THR A 68 4.09 14.69 -16.92
N LEU A 69 4.80 13.66 -17.41
CA LEU A 69 6.06 13.84 -18.14
C LEU A 69 5.92 14.74 -19.38
N ALA A 70 4.74 14.75 -20.00
CA ALA A 70 4.47 15.61 -21.16
C ALA A 70 4.63 17.12 -20.87
N ASP A 71 4.52 17.52 -19.59
CA ASP A 71 4.67 18.90 -19.14
C ASP A 71 6.13 19.27 -18.81
N THR A 72 7.09 18.34 -19.02
CA THR A 72 8.52 18.56 -18.77
C THR A 72 9.31 18.72 -20.06
N ASP A 73 10.24 19.67 -20.12
CA ASP A 73 11.12 19.81 -21.28
C ASP A 73 12.26 18.79 -21.32
N TRP A 74 12.72 18.34 -20.16
CA TRP A 74 13.92 17.52 -20.01
C TRP A 74 13.63 16.02 -19.85
N ALA A 75 12.40 15.63 -19.45
CA ALA A 75 12.03 14.25 -19.10
C ALA A 75 10.88 13.68 -19.93
N LYS A 76 10.27 14.43 -20.85
CA LYS A 76 9.09 14.02 -21.63
C LYS A 76 9.23 12.69 -22.38
N ASP A 77 10.46 12.33 -22.75
CA ASP A 77 10.75 11.08 -23.48
C ASP A 77 11.26 9.95 -22.56
N CYS A 78 11.24 10.11 -21.22
CA CYS A 78 11.74 9.11 -20.26
C CYS A 78 10.77 7.95 -20.04
N GLY A 79 9.53 8.05 -20.45
CA GLY A 79 8.54 6.98 -20.49
C GLY A 79 7.67 6.88 -19.25
N VAL A 80 8.24 6.83 -18.03
CA VAL A 80 7.49 6.67 -16.77
C VAL A 80 8.03 7.57 -15.66
N LEU A 81 7.18 7.77 -14.66
CA LEU A 81 7.46 8.44 -13.39
C LEU A 81 7.45 7.39 -12.27
N TYR A 82 8.53 7.30 -11.49
CA TYR A 82 8.61 6.44 -10.30
C TYR A 82 8.08 7.15 -9.05
N ALA A 83 8.26 6.53 -7.87
CA ALA A 83 7.72 7.02 -6.61
C ALA A 83 7.98 8.52 -6.37
N PRO A 84 6.94 9.34 -6.11
CA PRO A 84 7.07 10.75 -5.78
C PRO A 84 6.98 10.98 -4.27
N ASP A 85 7.39 12.18 -3.85
CA ASP A 85 7.03 12.76 -2.55
C ASP A 85 6.64 14.23 -2.70
N CYS A 86 5.94 14.79 -1.71
CA CYS A 86 5.50 16.16 -1.69
C CYS A 86 5.86 16.86 -0.36
N ALA A 87 6.38 18.07 -0.44
CA ALA A 87 6.66 18.90 0.72
C ALA A 87 5.96 20.26 0.60
N PHE A 88 5.62 20.87 1.74
CA PHE A 88 4.97 22.17 1.79
C PHE A 88 5.87 23.19 2.49
N ARG A 89 6.11 24.35 1.85
CA ARG A 89 6.84 25.47 2.43
C ARG A 89 6.33 26.80 1.88
N ASP A 90 6.07 27.74 2.76
CA ASP A 90 5.73 29.14 2.44
C ASP A 90 4.58 29.28 1.41
N GLY A 91 3.53 28.47 1.57
CA GLY A 91 2.36 28.49 0.70
C GLY A 91 2.52 27.72 -0.62
N ILE A 92 3.63 27.03 -0.82
CA ILE A 92 3.94 26.27 -2.04
C ILE A 92 4.13 24.79 -1.71
N TYR A 93 3.52 23.93 -2.52
CA TYR A 93 3.73 22.50 -2.54
C TYR A 93 4.78 22.16 -3.58
N TYR A 94 5.79 21.38 -3.18
CA TYR A 94 6.89 20.91 -4.01
C TYR A 94 6.76 19.40 -4.21
N LEU A 95 6.51 18.98 -5.44
CA LEU A 95 6.45 17.56 -5.84
C LEU A 95 7.82 17.13 -6.34
N TYR A 96 8.45 16.19 -5.64
CA TYR A 96 9.71 15.56 -6.04
C TYR A 96 9.39 14.26 -6.76
N TYR A 97 10.06 14.04 -7.90
CA TYR A 97 9.81 12.88 -8.75
C TYR A 97 11.11 12.39 -9.38
N CYS A 98 11.10 11.18 -9.90
CA CYS A 98 12.25 10.63 -10.60
C CYS A 98 11.84 9.83 -11.83
N VAL A 99 12.79 9.66 -12.74
CA VAL A 99 12.61 8.98 -14.02
C VAL A 99 13.60 7.83 -14.18
N PRO A 100 13.39 6.88 -15.11
CA PRO A 100 14.18 5.64 -15.22
C PRO A 100 15.67 5.79 -15.38
N ASP A 101 16.16 6.91 -15.91
CA ASP A 101 17.59 7.15 -16.03
C ASP A 101 18.25 7.66 -14.73
N GLY A 102 17.47 7.73 -13.64
CA GLY A 102 17.91 8.11 -12.31
C GLY A 102 17.96 9.61 -12.05
N ARG A 103 17.57 10.47 -12.99
CA ARG A 103 17.43 11.89 -12.70
C ARG A 103 16.18 12.14 -11.86
N CYS A 104 16.33 12.97 -10.83
CA CYS A 104 15.20 13.46 -10.03
C CYS A 104 14.90 14.90 -10.42
N GLY A 105 13.61 15.23 -10.45
CA GLY A 105 13.11 16.57 -10.71
C GLY A 105 12.25 17.10 -9.58
N VAL A 106 11.91 18.36 -9.65
CA VAL A 106 10.97 19.02 -8.74
C VAL A 106 9.98 19.87 -9.54
N ALA A 107 8.71 19.78 -9.16
CA ALA A 107 7.62 20.61 -9.67
C ALA A 107 6.94 21.34 -8.51
N LYS A 108 6.16 22.38 -8.76
CA LYS A 108 5.49 23.18 -7.74
C LYS A 108 4.04 23.49 -8.05
N SER A 109 3.25 23.70 -7.00
CA SER A 109 1.85 24.16 -7.09
C SER A 109 1.49 24.99 -5.87
N ASP A 110 0.46 25.83 -5.98
CA ASP A 110 -0.20 26.52 -4.86
C ASP A 110 -1.28 25.65 -4.19
N LYS A 111 -1.50 24.43 -4.70
CA LYS A 111 -2.49 23.48 -4.20
C LYS A 111 -1.85 22.11 -3.94
N PRO A 112 -2.27 21.39 -2.88
CA PRO A 112 -1.71 20.09 -2.54
C PRO A 112 -1.93 19.02 -3.63
N TYR A 113 -2.89 19.20 -4.49
CA TYR A 113 -3.25 18.26 -5.54
C TYR A 113 -2.86 18.72 -6.95
N GLY A 114 -2.12 19.82 -7.09
CA GLY A 114 -1.70 20.35 -8.38
C GLY A 114 -2.78 21.20 -9.09
N PRO A 115 -2.67 21.40 -10.43
CA PRO A 115 -1.59 20.86 -11.26
C PRO A 115 -0.21 21.38 -10.83
N PHE A 116 0.78 20.50 -10.87
CA PHE A 116 2.16 20.86 -10.58
C PHE A 116 2.86 21.31 -11.87
N VAL A 117 3.65 22.37 -11.75
CA VAL A 117 4.45 22.94 -12.86
C VAL A 117 5.91 22.56 -12.66
N ASP A 118 6.50 21.92 -13.64
CA ASP A 118 7.91 21.51 -13.62
C ASP A 118 8.84 22.71 -13.39
N ILE A 119 9.83 22.53 -12.52
CA ILE A 119 10.94 23.49 -12.32
C ILE A 119 12.20 22.98 -13.04
N GLY A 120 12.37 21.65 -13.09
CA GLY A 120 13.50 21.00 -13.72
C GLY A 120 14.22 19.97 -12.85
N PRO A 121 15.32 19.40 -13.35
CA PRO A 121 16.10 18.40 -12.63
C PRO A 121 16.88 19.03 -11.47
N ILE A 122 17.00 18.27 -10.38
CA ILE A 122 17.79 18.64 -9.21
C ILE A 122 19.25 18.27 -9.47
N ALA A 123 20.12 19.28 -9.53
CA ALA A 123 21.54 19.04 -9.77
C ALA A 123 22.19 18.19 -8.67
N HIS A 124 23.10 17.27 -9.05
CA HIS A 124 23.80 16.33 -8.16
C HIS A 124 22.93 15.24 -7.51
N VAL A 125 21.65 15.15 -7.85
CA VAL A 125 20.76 14.09 -7.40
C VAL A 125 20.60 13.06 -8.51
N HIS A 126 20.98 11.82 -8.24
CA HIS A 126 20.87 10.71 -9.18
C HIS A 126 20.52 9.43 -8.42
N GLY A 127 19.36 8.90 -8.69
CA GLY A 127 18.79 7.72 -8.02
C GLY A 127 17.28 7.67 -8.24
N ILE A 128 16.57 6.95 -7.37
CA ILE A 128 15.11 6.82 -7.40
C ILE A 128 14.52 7.19 -6.05
N ASP A 129 13.20 7.26 -5.96
CA ASP A 129 12.39 7.39 -4.76
C ASP A 129 12.83 8.58 -3.88
N PRO A 130 12.76 9.81 -4.43
CA PRO A 130 13.05 11.01 -3.64
C PRO A 130 12.02 11.17 -2.52
N ALA A 131 12.51 11.45 -1.30
CA ALA A 131 11.69 11.74 -0.13
C ALA A 131 12.20 12.99 0.59
N VAL A 132 11.30 13.78 1.17
CA VAL A 132 11.65 15.06 1.78
C VAL A 132 11.16 15.13 3.22
N LEU A 133 12.07 15.49 4.12
CA LEU A 133 11.76 15.89 5.48
C LEU A 133 12.04 17.39 5.66
N ILE A 134 11.08 18.14 6.16
CA ILE A 134 11.30 19.48 6.71
C ILE A 134 11.33 19.36 8.23
N ASP A 135 12.46 19.69 8.84
CA ASP A 135 12.65 19.59 10.28
C ASP A 135 12.06 20.80 11.04
N ASP A 136 11.95 20.69 12.37
CA ASP A 136 11.37 21.71 13.25
C ASP A 136 12.12 23.06 13.19
N ASP A 137 13.41 23.04 12.84
CA ASP A 137 14.23 24.25 12.66
C ASP A 137 14.09 24.86 11.25
N GLY A 138 13.24 24.26 10.40
CA GLY A 138 13.01 24.67 9.02
C GLY A 138 14.04 24.14 8.03
N GLN A 139 15.07 23.41 8.44
CA GLN A 139 15.99 22.77 7.51
C GLN A 139 15.29 21.61 6.80
N ALA A 140 15.28 21.63 5.47
CA ALA A 140 14.78 20.51 4.67
C ALA A 140 15.92 19.58 4.24
N TYR A 141 15.59 18.29 4.14
CA TYR A 141 16.49 17.22 3.73
C TYR A 141 15.84 16.46 2.58
N LEU A 142 16.62 16.13 1.55
CA LEU A 142 16.23 15.26 0.45
C LEU A 142 16.96 13.92 0.60
N TYR A 143 16.19 12.82 0.62
CA TYR A 143 16.68 11.44 0.59
C TYR A 143 16.37 10.86 -0.79
N TRP A 144 17.24 10.00 -1.31
CA TRP A 144 17.02 9.32 -2.59
C TRP A 144 17.94 8.11 -2.74
N GLY A 145 17.58 7.19 -3.63
CA GLY A 145 18.46 6.12 -4.06
C GLY A 145 18.03 4.73 -3.65
N GLN A 146 18.81 3.77 -4.08
CA GLN A 146 18.55 2.34 -3.99
C GLN A 146 19.83 1.61 -3.57
N PHE A 147 19.68 0.54 -2.78
CA PHE A 147 20.79 -0.24 -2.23
C PHE A 147 21.83 0.65 -1.52
N ASP A 148 23.12 0.35 -1.69
CA ASP A 148 24.20 1.16 -1.11
C ASP A 148 24.39 2.53 -1.78
N ASN A 149 23.55 2.86 -2.75
CA ASN A 149 23.50 4.20 -3.36
C ASN A 149 22.45 5.12 -2.73
N VAL A 150 21.84 4.74 -1.60
CA VAL A 150 20.96 5.64 -0.85
C VAL A 150 21.76 6.83 -0.32
N ARG A 151 21.22 8.03 -0.49
CA ARG A 151 21.85 9.31 -0.13
C ARG A 151 20.87 10.22 0.58
N VAL A 152 21.40 11.16 1.34
CA VAL A 152 20.68 12.31 1.90
C VAL A 152 21.55 13.55 1.76
N ALA A 153 20.92 14.69 1.53
CA ALA A 153 21.57 16.00 1.55
C ALA A 153 20.62 17.06 2.11
N LYS A 154 21.17 18.17 2.58
CA LYS A 154 20.39 19.37 2.91
C LYS A 154 19.84 20.00 1.63
N LEU A 155 18.54 20.27 1.60
CA LEU A 155 17.93 21.17 0.64
C LEU A 155 18.23 22.62 1.02
N LYS A 156 18.46 23.46 0.01
CA LYS A 156 18.52 24.90 0.19
C LYS A 156 17.12 25.47 0.47
N GLU A 157 17.05 26.71 0.92
CA GLU A 157 15.78 27.40 1.21
C GLU A 157 14.80 27.42 0.03
N ASN A 158 15.31 27.43 -1.20
CA ASN A 158 14.49 27.44 -2.42
C ASN A 158 13.78 26.10 -2.70
N MET A 159 14.07 25.05 -1.95
CA MET A 159 13.48 23.69 -2.09
C MET A 159 13.75 22.99 -3.44
N THR A 160 14.62 23.55 -4.28
CA THR A 160 14.88 23.04 -5.65
C THR A 160 16.34 22.63 -5.85
N GLU A 161 17.19 22.95 -4.90
CA GLU A 161 18.61 22.65 -4.94
C GLU A 161 19.07 22.01 -3.64
N ILE A 162 20.00 21.07 -3.71
CA ILE A 162 20.72 20.55 -2.53
C ILE A 162 22.02 21.31 -2.28
N ASP A 163 22.56 21.23 -1.07
CA ASP A 163 23.95 21.54 -0.79
C ASP A 163 24.81 20.27 -1.01
N PRO A 164 25.56 20.17 -2.13
CA PRO A 164 26.28 18.94 -2.46
C PRO A 164 27.41 18.61 -1.48
N ALA A 165 27.88 19.58 -0.69
CA ALA A 165 28.88 19.35 0.34
C ALA A 165 28.32 18.53 1.54
N THR A 166 27.01 18.42 1.66
CA THR A 166 26.32 17.72 2.74
C THR A 166 25.90 16.29 2.37
N ILE A 167 26.13 15.86 1.12
CA ILE A 167 25.72 14.51 0.68
C ILE A 167 26.39 13.45 1.55
N THR A 168 25.59 12.58 2.15
CA THR A 168 26.05 11.43 2.94
C THR A 168 25.15 10.21 2.70
N GLN A 169 25.57 9.05 3.19
CA GLN A 169 24.82 7.79 3.12
C GLN A 169 24.16 7.52 4.48
N PRO A 170 22.81 7.56 4.59
CA PRO A 170 22.13 7.34 5.87
C PRO A 170 22.00 5.87 6.26
N LEU A 171 21.82 4.97 5.31
CA LEU A 171 21.62 3.54 5.46
C LEU A 171 22.57 2.75 4.56
N SER A 172 22.70 1.43 4.80
CA SER A 172 23.45 0.50 3.95
C SER A 172 22.70 -0.83 3.83
N VAL A 173 22.98 -1.59 2.78
CA VAL A 173 22.47 -2.96 2.65
C VAL A 173 23.00 -3.83 3.80
N ALA A 174 24.29 -3.74 4.10
CA ALA A 174 24.93 -4.62 5.08
C ALA A 174 24.43 -4.49 6.52
N GLU A 175 23.97 -3.30 6.92
CA GLU A 175 23.53 -3.03 8.30
C GLU A 175 22.00 -2.99 8.42
N HIS A 176 21.28 -2.69 7.32
CA HIS A 176 19.86 -2.39 7.37
C HIS A 176 19.01 -3.25 6.43
N GLU A 177 19.65 -4.04 5.53
CA GLU A 177 18.96 -4.73 4.43
C GLU A 177 18.08 -3.76 3.60
N PHE A 178 18.58 -2.52 3.47
CA PHE A 178 17.91 -1.47 2.70
C PHE A 178 17.85 -1.84 1.22
N HIS A 179 16.66 -1.78 0.62
CA HIS A 179 16.47 -1.98 -0.80
C HIS A 179 16.23 -0.66 -1.54
N GLU A 180 15.13 0.03 -1.21
CA GLU A 180 14.66 1.27 -1.84
C GLU A 180 13.59 1.93 -0.97
N GLY A 181 12.85 2.93 -1.50
CA GLY A 181 11.61 3.41 -0.90
C GLY A 181 11.81 4.25 0.34
N SER A 182 12.63 5.28 0.25
CA SER A 182 12.90 6.19 1.38
C SER A 182 11.64 6.95 1.78
N SER A 183 11.29 6.94 3.08
CA SER A 183 10.30 7.82 3.70
C SER A 183 10.76 8.17 5.11
N VAL A 184 10.79 9.44 5.49
CA VAL A 184 11.35 9.87 6.78
C VAL A 184 10.39 10.77 7.53
N LYS A 185 10.12 10.43 8.80
CA LYS A 185 9.29 11.22 9.71
C LYS A 185 10.03 11.50 11.02
N LYS A 186 9.82 12.68 11.58
CA LYS A 186 10.30 13.04 12.93
C LYS A 186 9.19 12.82 13.95
N ILE A 187 9.44 11.97 14.94
CA ILE A 187 8.45 11.60 15.97
C ILE A 187 9.12 11.62 17.34
N GLY A 188 8.59 12.44 18.26
CA GLY A 188 9.14 12.53 19.61
C GLY A 188 10.62 12.93 19.67
N GLY A 189 11.08 13.73 18.71
CA GLY A 189 12.46 14.18 18.62
C GLY A 189 13.44 13.20 17.98
N LYS A 190 12.96 12.04 17.50
CA LYS A 190 13.75 11.05 16.76
C LYS A 190 13.30 10.98 15.30
N TYR A 191 14.23 10.58 14.42
CA TYR A 191 13.98 10.41 12.99
C TYR A 191 13.76 8.93 12.70
N TYR A 192 12.60 8.61 12.12
CA TYR A 192 12.21 7.29 11.68
C TYR A 192 12.35 7.24 10.17
N PHE A 193 13.28 6.42 9.70
CA PHE A 193 13.49 6.17 8.28
C PHE A 193 12.81 4.85 7.92
N LEU A 194 11.75 4.92 7.13
CA LEU A 194 11.06 3.76 6.56
C LEU A 194 11.66 3.43 5.21
N PHE A 195 11.65 2.14 4.88
CA PHE A 195 12.20 1.65 3.62
C PHE A 195 11.70 0.26 3.28
N THR A 196 11.87 -0.13 2.02
CA THR A 196 11.68 -1.50 1.56
C THR A 196 12.82 -2.37 2.08
N ASP A 197 12.48 -3.41 2.83
CA ASP A 197 13.34 -4.27 3.64
C ASP A 197 13.43 -5.67 3.03
N THR A 198 14.63 -6.24 2.98
CA THR A 198 14.90 -7.56 2.41
C THR A 198 15.32 -8.63 3.43
N HIS A 199 15.13 -8.41 4.73
CA HIS A 199 15.47 -9.40 5.78
C HIS A 199 14.70 -10.72 5.65
N ARG A 200 13.58 -10.74 4.94
CA ARG A 200 12.67 -11.87 4.86
C ARG A 200 12.62 -12.50 3.47
N HIS A 201 12.02 -13.70 3.39
CA HIS A 201 11.67 -14.40 2.14
C HIS A 201 12.82 -14.54 1.14
N GLY A 202 14.06 -14.74 1.67
CA GLY A 202 15.25 -14.95 0.85
C GLY A 202 15.70 -13.70 0.08
N GLY A 203 15.47 -12.52 0.64
CA GLY A 203 15.86 -11.25 0.04
C GLY A 203 14.80 -10.62 -0.86
N ARG A 204 13.52 -11.06 -0.76
CA ARG A 204 12.43 -10.37 -1.46
C ARG A 204 12.14 -9.03 -0.79
N ALA A 205 11.88 -8.04 -1.62
CA ALA A 205 11.59 -6.67 -1.21
C ALA A 205 10.12 -6.46 -0.77
N THR A 206 9.55 -7.40 0.01
CA THR A 206 8.12 -7.39 0.39
C THR A 206 7.84 -6.80 1.76
N SER A 207 8.87 -6.63 2.58
CA SER A 207 8.73 -6.02 3.91
C SER A 207 8.91 -4.51 3.85
N LEU A 208 8.21 -3.77 4.72
CA LEU A 208 8.52 -2.40 5.10
C LEU A 208 9.21 -2.44 6.45
N GLY A 209 10.49 -2.06 6.47
CA GLY A 209 11.30 -1.92 7.66
C GLY A 209 11.45 -0.47 8.08
N TYR A 210 12.06 -0.27 9.26
CA TYR A 210 12.43 1.06 9.71
C TYR A 210 13.76 1.08 10.47
N ALA A 211 14.40 2.23 10.47
CA ALA A 211 15.55 2.52 11.30
C ALA A 211 15.35 3.86 12.02
N VAL A 212 15.97 4.04 13.19
CA VAL A 212 15.79 5.23 14.05
C VAL A 212 17.12 5.88 14.35
N SER A 213 17.15 7.23 14.35
CA SER A 213 18.31 8.03 14.71
C SER A 213 17.92 9.29 15.48
N ASP A 214 18.89 9.87 16.20
CA ASP A 214 18.83 11.24 16.75
C ASP A 214 19.29 12.31 15.74
N ASN A 215 19.74 11.89 14.55
CA ASN A 215 20.22 12.76 13.49
C ASN A 215 19.55 12.41 12.16
N PRO A 216 19.04 13.40 11.39
CA PRO A 216 18.30 13.12 10.15
C PRO A 216 19.18 12.54 9.02
N MET A 217 20.49 12.64 9.13
CA MET A 217 21.38 12.28 8.03
C MET A 217 22.24 11.03 8.29
N THR A 218 22.41 10.65 9.56
CA THR A 218 23.36 9.58 9.94
C THR A 218 22.94 8.88 11.23
N GLY A 219 23.60 7.76 11.54
CA GLY A 219 23.46 7.08 12.84
C GLY A 219 22.16 6.31 13.02
N PHE A 220 21.51 5.94 11.94
CA PHE A 220 20.30 5.12 11.98
C PHE A 220 20.60 3.71 12.47
N THR A 221 19.77 3.21 13.36
CA THR A 221 19.82 1.84 13.89
C THR A 221 18.56 1.12 13.47
N TYR A 222 18.70 -0.07 12.91
CA TYR A 222 17.56 -0.89 12.46
C TYR A 222 16.60 -1.18 13.61
N GLY A 223 15.31 -0.89 13.39
CA GLY A 223 14.25 -1.03 14.38
C GLY A 223 13.38 -2.28 14.24
N GLY A 224 13.32 -2.85 13.04
CA GLY A 224 12.50 -4.03 12.72
C GLY A 224 11.60 -3.84 11.51
N VAL A 225 10.81 -4.87 11.22
CA VAL A 225 9.78 -4.84 10.18
C VAL A 225 8.47 -4.27 10.76
N ILE A 226 7.80 -3.40 10.01
CA ILE A 226 6.49 -2.83 10.37
C ILE A 226 5.36 -3.67 9.78
N LEU A 227 5.50 -4.04 8.49
CA LEU A 227 4.52 -4.79 7.73
C LEU A 227 5.19 -5.53 6.59
N ASP A 228 4.64 -6.69 6.24
CA ASP A 228 5.07 -7.50 5.11
C ASP A 228 3.85 -7.79 4.21
N ASN A 229 3.95 -7.51 2.92
CA ASN A 229 2.88 -7.78 1.96
C ASN A 229 3.03 -9.14 1.26
N PHE A 230 4.02 -9.95 1.66
CA PHE A 230 4.20 -11.29 1.13
C PHE A 230 2.93 -12.13 1.32
N GLY A 231 2.50 -12.79 0.26
CA GLY A 231 1.29 -13.62 0.29
C GLY A 231 -0.01 -12.86 -0.02
N CYS A 232 0.01 -11.56 -0.31
CA CYS A 232 -1.22 -10.86 -0.74
C CYS A 232 -1.68 -11.31 -2.15
N ASP A 233 -0.75 -11.70 -3.00
CA ASP A 233 -0.99 -12.20 -4.36
C ASP A 233 0.20 -13.04 -4.82
N PRO A 234 0.01 -14.09 -5.64
CA PRO A 234 1.12 -14.91 -6.17
C PRO A 234 2.19 -14.12 -6.94
N GLY A 235 1.82 -12.97 -7.54
CA GLY A 235 2.72 -12.09 -8.28
C GLY A 235 3.47 -11.08 -7.43
N THR A 236 3.25 -11.01 -6.12
CA THR A 236 3.87 -10.01 -5.24
C THR A 236 5.39 -10.11 -5.26
N TRP A 237 6.06 -8.99 -5.53
CA TRP A 237 7.52 -8.91 -5.62
C TRP A 237 8.11 -7.87 -4.67
N ASN A 238 7.53 -6.69 -4.57
CA ASN A 238 8.02 -5.57 -3.76
C ASN A 238 6.94 -4.96 -2.87
N ASN A 239 7.38 -4.08 -1.98
CA ASN A 239 6.56 -3.21 -1.17
C ASN A 239 7.22 -1.83 -1.11
N HIS A 240 6.44 -0.78 -1.03
CA HIS A 240 6.92 0.57 -0.82
C HIS A 240 5.79 1.36 -0.17
N GLY A 241 6.12 2.23 0.76
CA GLY A 241 5.11 3.01 1.47
C GLY A 241 5.68 3.96 2.50
N SER A 242 4.78 4.60 3.22
CA SER A 242 5.08 5.65 4.19
C SER A 242 4.23 5.52 5.43
N MET A 243 4.52 6.29 6.46
CA MET A 243 3.63 6.43 7.61
C MET A 243 3.18 7.87 7.80
N GLU A 244 1.93 8.05 8.23
CA GLU A 244 1.38 9.38 8.53
C GLU A 244 0.41 9.31 9.71
N CYS A 245 0.24 10.44 10.41
CA CYS A 245 -0.66 10.58 11.55
C CYS A 245 -1.92 11.36 11.16
N LEU A 246 -3.07 10.71 11.23
CA LEU A 246 -4.37 11.37 11.05
C LEU A 246 -5.15 11.30 12.36
N CYS A 247 -5.61 12.45 12.86
CA CYS A 247 -6.42 12.56 14.10
C CYS A 247 -5.78 11.84 15.31
N GLY A 248 -4.46 11.85 15.43
CA GLY A 248 -3.72 11.25 16.55
C GLY A 248 -3.46 9.74 16.43
N GLN A 249 -3.92 9.09 15.38
CA GLN A 249 -3.61 7.71 15.07
C GLN A 249 -2.57 7.63 13.95
N TRP A 250 -1.49 6.88 14.16
CA TRP A 250 -0.49 6.58 13.14
C TRP A 250 -0.93 5.43 12.24
N TYR A 251 -0.63 5.56 10.96
CA TYR A 251 -0.95 4.57 9.94
C TYR A 251 0.28 4.29 9.09
N ILE A 252 0.43 3.03 8.65
CA ILE A 252 1.36 2.61 7.59
C ILE A 252 0.59 2.46 6.28
N PHE A 253 1.02 3.19 5.25
CA PHE A 253 0.56 3.01 3.88
C PHE A 253 1.52 2.07 3.16
N TYR A 254 0.98 1.16 2.37
CA TYR A 254 1.74 0.15 1.65
C TYR A 254 0.94 -0.27 0.41
N HIS A 255 1.47 -1.17 -0.41
CA HIS A 255 0.69 -1.66 -1.54
C HIS A 255 0.54 -3.18 -1.53
N ARG A 256 -0.53 -3.66 -2.20
CA ARG A 256 -0.76 -5.07 -2.52
C ARG A 256 -0.85 -5.25 -4.02
N SER A 257 -0.16 -6.26 -4.53
CA SER A 257 -0.32 -6.71 -5.93
C SER A 257 -1.64 -7.46 -6.11
N THR A 258 -2.13 -7.48 -7.33
CA THR A 258 -3.30 -8.24 -7.79
C THR A 258 -3.03 -8.82 -9.19
N HIS A 259 -3.95 -9.59 -9.75
CA HIS A 259 -3.88 -10.14 -11.11
C HIS A 259 -2.72 -11.14 -11.33
N GLY A 260 -2.09 -11.67 -10.27
CA GLY A 260 -0.87 -12.45 -10.38
C GLY A 260 0.27 -11.66 -11.03
N CYS A 261 0.30 -10.34 -10.83
CA CYS A 261 1.16 -9.40 -11.52
C CYS A 261 1.78 -8.39 -10.56
N GLU A 262 3.10 -8.30 -10.56
CA GLU A 262 3.86 -7.35 -9.74
C GLU A 262 3.62 -5.87 -10.09
N ASN A 263 3.07 -5.60 -11.28
CA ASN A 263 2.81 -4.25 -11.79
C ASN A 263 1.32 -3.84 -11.67
N SER A 264 0.52 -4.55 -10.89
CA SER A 264 -0.88 -4.23 -10.63
C SER A 264 -1.05 -3.98 -9.13
N ARG A 265 -0.56 -2.85 -8.64
CA ARG A 265 -0.39 -2.56 -7.22
C ARG A 265 -1.43 -1.55 -6.71
N HIS A 266 -2.13 -1.91 -5.64
CA HIS A 266 -3.15 -1.07 -5.00
C HIS A 266 -2.68 -0.58 -3.64
N VAL A 267 -2.91 0.69 -3.34
CA VAL A 267 -2.64 1.25 -2.02
C VAL A 267 -3.53 0.64 -0.95
N CYS A 268 -2.90 0.30 0.17
CA CYS A 268 -3.52 -0.23 1.39
C CYS A 268 -3.02 0.55 2.61
N VAL A 269 -3.71 0.41 3.73
CA VAL A 269 -3.37 1.11 4.98
C VAL A 269 -3.66 0.23 6.19
N GLU A 270 -2.79 0.29 7.21
CA GLU A 270 -3.05 -0.35 8.51
C GLU A 270 -2.76 0.65 9.65
N PRO A 271 -3.53 0.64 10.73
CA PRO A 271 -3.18 1.38 11.94
C PRO A 271 -1.94 0.76 12.59
N ILE A 272 -1.00 1.61 13.01
CA ILE A 272 0.21 1.20 13.72
C ILE A 272 0.29 1.83 15.10
N THR A 273 1.05 1.20 16.00
CA THR A 273 1.31 1.71 17.34
C THR A 273 2.81 1.89 17.54
N ILE A 274 3.19 3.10 17.95
CA ILE A 274 4.54 3.42 18.38
C ILE A 274 4.56 3.32 19.90
N GLY A 275 5.33 2.39 20.44
CA GLY A 275 5.43 2.17 21.88
C GLY A 275 6.11 3.32 22.62
N ALA A 276 5.99 3.36 23.95
CA ALA A 276 6.70 4.34 24.78
C ALA A 276 8.23 4.19 24.70
N ASP A 277 8.73 3.05 24.24
CA ASP A 277 10.13 2.76 23.95
C ASP A 277 10.56 3.25 22.55
N GLY A 278 9.66 3.88 21.80
CA GLY A 278 9.88 4.35 20.44
C GLY A 278 9.84 3.25 19.37
N LYS A 279 9.51 1.99 19.73
CA LYS A 279 9.41 0.91 18.75
C LYS A 279 8.06 0.89 18.07
N ILE A 280 8.07 0.71 16.75
CA ILE A 280 6.87 0.42 15.97
C ILE A 280 6.60 -1.09 16.09
N ARG A 281 5.38 -1.44 16.50
CA ARG A 281 4.96 -2.85 16.54
C ARG A 281 4.58 -3.31 15.16
N GLU A 282 5.06 -4.48 14.77
CA GLU A 282 4.68 -5.11 13.50
C GLU A 282 3.18 -5.37 13.45
N VAL A 283 2.59 -5.09 12.30
CA VAL A 283 1.17 -5.32 12.01
C VAL A 283 1.01 -6.25 10.80
N HIS A 284 -0.12 -6.94 10.75
CA HIS A 284 -0.47 -7.79 9.61
C HIS A 284 -1.41 -7.05 8.66
N MET A 285 -1.35 -7.41 7.38
CA MET A 285 -2.35 -6.99 6.40
C MET A 285 -3.75 -7.39 6.87
N THR A 286 -4.70 -6.45 6.78
CA THR A 286 -6.11 -6.71 7.10
C THR A 286 -7.03 -6.40 5.92
N SER A 287 -8.23 -6.97 5.95
CA SER A 287 -9.28 -6.63 4.99
C SER A 287 -9.94 -5.28 5.32
N SER A 288 -9.89 -4.86 6.60
CA SER A 288 -10.56 -3.64 7.10
C SER A 288 -9.75 -2.36 6.95
N GLY A 289 -8.43 -2.45 6.72
CA GLY A 289 -7.58 -1.27 6.58
C GLY A 289 -7.65 -0.33 7.78
N ALA A 290 -7.95 0.94 7.54
CA ALA A 290 -8.07 1.96 8.59
C ALA A 290 -9.27 1.72 9.54
N GLY A 291 -10.20 0.82 9.21
CA GLY A 291 -11.36 0.50 10.02
C GLY A 291 -11.07 -0.54 11.11
N THR A 292 -12.01 -0.67 12.03
CA THR A 292 -11.90 -1.64 13.13
C THR A 292 -12.22 -3.07 12.69
N ALA A 293 -13.22 -3.24 11.82
CA ALA A 293 -13.62 -4.53 11.24
C ALA A 293 -14.61 -4.35 10.09
N ILE A 294 -14.69 -5.36 9.23
CA ILE A 294 -15.70 -5.45 8.16
C ILE A 294 -16.98 -6.07 8.74
N PRO A 295 -18.13 -5.41 8.57
CA PRO A 295 -19.41 -5.93 9.07
C PRO A 295 -19.91 -7.10 8.23
N THR A 296 -20.61 -8.04 8.85
CA THR A 296 -21.24 -9.21 8.21
C THR A 296 -22.71 -9.01 7.89
N ASP A 297 -23.29 -7.84 8.18
CA ASP A 297 -24.70 -7.47 7.86
C ASP A 297 -24.98 -7.36 6.35
N ARG A 298 -23.96 -7.55 5.53
CA ARG A 298 -24.00 -7.50 4.06
C ARG A 298 -22.95 -8.42 3.45
N PRO A 299 -23.03 -8.71 2.13
CA PRO A 299 -22.00 -9.48 1.44
C PRO A 299 -20.61 -8.86 1.57
N VAL A 300 -19.62 -9.71 1.90
CA VAL A 300 -18.21 -9.36 1.92
C VAL A 300 -17.64 -9.64 0.52
N PRO A 301 -17.14 -8.63 -0.20
CA PRO A 301 -16.51 -8.84 -1.50
C PRO A 301 -15.28 -9.74 -1.37
N ALA A 302 -15.19 -10.76 -2.22
CA ALA A 302 -14.12 -11.73 -2.13
C ALA A 302 -12.73 -11.11 -2.45
N CYS A 303 -12.70 -10.01 -3.19
CA CYS A 303 -11.47 -9.25 -3.47
C CYS A 303 -10.86 -8.54 -2.25
N LEU A 304 -11.55 -8.50 -1.11
CA LEU A 304 -11.00 -7.96 0.14
C LEU A 304 -10.08 -8.96 0.86
N ALA A 305 -9.80 -10.13 0.29
CA ALA A 305 -8.80 -11.04 0.82
C ALA A 305 -7.47 -10.33 1.03
N CYS A 306 -6.87 -10.51 2.21
CA CYS A 306 -5.59 -9.88 2.55
C CYS A 306 -4.40 -10.83 2.39
N GLU A 307 -4.65 -12.13 2.24
CA GLU A 307 -3.62 -13.13 2.01
C GLU A 307 -4.19 -14.28 1.18
N LEU A 308 -3.41 -14.76 0.21
CA LEU A 308 -3.76 -15.82 -0.71
C LEU A 308 -2.69 -16.90 -0.67
N THR A 309 -3.10 -18.16 -0.85
CA THR A 309 -2.17 -19.29 -0.94
C THR A 309 -2.54 -20.14 -2.14
N GLY A 310 -1.54 -20.55 -2.90
CA GLY A 310 -1.70 -21.41 -4.08
C GLY A 310 -1.77 -20.60 -5.38
N HIS A 311 -2.76 -20.88 -6.21
CA HIS A 311 -2.92 -20.28 -7.55
C HIS A 311 -3.95 -19.13 -7.55
N VAL A 312 -4.82 -19.11 -6.54
CA VAL A 312 -5.88 -18.09 -6.44
C VAL A 312 -5.31 -16.68 -6.46
N ARG A 313 -5.98 -15.80 -7.19
CA ARG A 313 -5.62 -14.38 -7.31
C ARG A 313 -6.86 -13.49 -7.29
N ILE A 314 -6.67 -12.22 -6.97
CA ILE A 314 -7.67 -11.17 -7.14
C ILE A 314 -7.51 -10.60 -8.54
N ALA A 315 -8.55 -10.66 -9.36
CA ALA A 315 -8.54 -10.12 -10.71
C ALA A 315 -9.96 -9.70 -11.14
N GLY A 316 -10.05 -8.92 -12.22
CA GLY A 316 -11.33 -8.58 -12.85
C GLY A 316 -12.02 -9.82 -13.38
N ASP A 317 -13.35 -9.80 -13.45
CA ASP A 317 -14.09 -10.84 -14.16
C ASP A 317 -14.03 -10.61 -15.67
N GLU A 318 -14.44 -11.62 -16.46
CA GLU A 318 -14.42 -11.57 -17.93
C GLU A 318 -15.25 -10.42 -18.52
N THR A 319 -16.11 -9.81 -17.73
CA THR A 319 -17.07 -8.79 -18.17
C THR A 319 -16.73 -7.39 -17.71
N SER A 320 -15.91 -7.25 -16.65
CA SER A 320 -15.59 -5.95 -16.06
C SER A 320 -14.38 -6.01 -15.14
N GLU A 321 -13.38 -5.23 -15.46
CA GLU A 321 -12.23 -4.98 -14.57
C GLU A 321 -12.59 -4.08 -13.36
N HIS A 322 -13.76 -3.42 -13.39
CA HIS A 322 -14.26 -2.67 -12.23
C HIS A 322 -14.75 -3.58 -11.09
N THR A 323 -14.96 -4.88 -11.38
CA THR A 323 -15.42 -5.86 -10.39
C THR A 323 -14.34 -6.90 -10.15
N LEU A 324 -13.49 -6.67 -9.16
CA LEU A 324 -12.49 -7.66 -8.74
C LEU A 324 -13.17 -8.79 -7.96
N THR A 325 -12.72 -10.02 -8.22
CA THR A 325 -13.18 -11.24 -7.57
C THR A 325 -11.99 -12.16 -7.30
N LEU A 326 -12.18 -13.25 -6.55
CA LEU A 326 -11.20 -14.33 -6.55
C LEU A 326 -11.34 -15.13 -7.84
N GLN A 327 -10.24 -15.29 -8.55
CA GLN A 327 -10.14 -16.01 -9.83
C GLN A 327 -9.10 -17.13 -9.74
N GLU A 328 -9.14 -18.04 -10.69
CA GLU A 328 -8.20 -19.17 -10.84
C GLU A 328 -8.06 -20.02 -9.57
N ILE A 329 -9.13 -20.13 -8.81
CA ILE A 329 -9.15 -20.96 -7.60
C ILE A 329 -8.99 -22.43 -7.98
N ARG A 330 -8.06 -23.13 -7.33
CA ARG A 330 -7.79 -24.56 -7.52
C ARG A 330 -7.90 -25.32 -6.20
N PRO A 331 -8.04 -26.66 -6.25
CA PRO A 331 -7.99 -27.48 -5.04
C PRO A 331 -6.68 -27.29 -4.27
N GLY A 332 -6.80 -26.98 -2.97
CA GLY A 332 -5.68 -26.69 -2.08
C GLY A 332 -5.40 -25.22 -1.86
N ASP A 333 -6.02 -24.33 -2.63
CA ASP A 333 -5.89 -22.89 -2.46
C ASP A 333 -6.63 -22.39 -1.22
N SER A 334 -6.24 -21.20 -0.74
CA SER A 334 -6.96 -20.52 0.35
C SER A 334 -6.92 -18.99 0.21
N ALA A 335 -7.93 -18.35 0.83
CA ALA A 335 -8.03 -16.90 0.93
C ALA A 335 -8.35 -16.49 2.37
N VAL A 336 -7.63 -15.49 2.90
CA VAL A 336 -7.73 -15.02 4.28
C VAL A 336 -8.31 -13.61 4.32
N TYR A 337 -9.26 -13.42 5.22
CA TYR A 337 -9.90 -12.13 5.52
C TYR A 337 -9.74 -11.84 6.99
N ARG A 338 -8.94 -10.82 7.35
CA ARG A 338 -8.75 -10.43 8.75
C ARG A 338 -9.65 -9.28 9.13
N GLN A 339 -10.07 -9.27 10.39
CA GLN A 339 -10.96 -8.27 10.97
C GLN A 339 -12.38 -8.32 10.36
N ILE A 340 -13.04 -9.46 10.46
CA ILE A 340 -14.46 -9.64 10.10
C ILE A 340 -15.27 -9.66 11.40
N SER A 341 -16.31 -8.81 11.52
CA SER A 341 -17.10 -8.62 12.73
C SER A 341 -18.40 -9.40 12.71
N PHE A 342 -18.59 -10.28 13.68
CA PHE A 342 -19.76 -11.15 13.83
C PHE A 342 -20.65 -10.73 15.01
N HIS A 343 -21.96 -10.90 14.87
CA HIS A 343 -22.99 -10.53 15.83
C HIS A 343 -24.02 -11.65 16.09
N GLY A 344 -23.63 -12.91 15.88
CA GLY A 344 -24.47 -14.09 16.08
C GLY A 344 -24.87 -14.79 14.79
N GLU A 345 -24.17 -14.50 13.68
CA GLU A 345 -24.38 -15.17 12.40
C GLU A 345 -24.04 -16.66 12.54
N ASN A 346 -24.90 -17.48 11.93
CA ASN A 346 -24.85 -18.95 12.03
C ASN A 346 -25.04 -19.65 10.67
N THR A 347 -25.02 -18.90 9.58
CA THR A 347 -25.17 -19.44 8.23
C THR A 347 -24.21 -18.75 7.30
N PHE A 348 -23.41 -19.53 6.58
CA PHE A 348 -22.46 -19.06 5.56
C PHE A 348 -23.04 -19.33 4.17
N THR A 349 -23.01 -18.32 3.31
CA THR A 349 -23.51 -18.35 1.93
C THR A 349 -22.49 -17.75 0.99
N VAL A 350 -22.35 -18.31 -0.20
CA VAL A 350 -21.44 -17.81 -1.24
C VAL A 350 -22.14 -17.60 -2.57
N LYS A 351 -21.67 -16.63 -3.33
CA LYS A 351 -21.93 -16.49 -4.76
C LYS A 351 -20.68 -16.86 -5.54
N ARG A 352 -20.71 -18.01 -6.19
CA ARG A 352 -19.56 -18.57 -6.91
C ARG A 352 -19.93 -19.06 -8.31
N ARG A 353 -18.92 -19.16 -9.16
CA ARG A 353 -18.94 -19.89 -10.43
C ARG A 353 -17.92 -21.02 -10.34
N THR A 354 -18.25 -22.23 -10.70
CA THR A 354 -17.36 -23.38 -10.70
C THR A 354 -17.79 -24.41 -11.71
N GLU A 355 -16.83 -25.10 -12.31
CA GLU A 355 -17.01 -26.31 -13.08
C GLU A 355 -16.46 -27.50 -12.30
N GLY A 356 -17.32 -28.42 -11.87
CA GLY A 356 -16.95 -29.58 -11.07
C GLY A 356 -17.37 -29.49 -9.59
N ASP A 357 -16.89 -30.45 -8.79
CA ASP A 357 -17.20 -30.50 -7.36
C ASP A 357 -16.20 -29.64 -6.56
N CYS A 358 -16.65 -28.48 -6.13
CA CYS A 358 -15.89 -27.54 -5.29
C CYS A 358 -16.47 -27.51 -3.89
N ARG A 359 -15.68 -27.90 -2.89
CA ARG A 359 -15.98 -27.77 -1.48
C ARG A 359 -15.22 -26.61 -0.88
N ILE A 360 -15.93 -25.70 -0.20
CA ILE A 360 -15.36 -24.56 0.52
C ILE A 360 -15.46 -24.83 2.00
N GLU A 361 -14.34 -24.84 2.69
CA GLU A 361 -14.30 -24.89 4.15
C GLU A 361 -14.13 -23.50 4.75
N VAL A 362 -14.92 -23.20 5.77
CA VAL A 362 -14.86 -21.96 6.56
C VAL A 362 -14.09 -22.26 7.85
N TRP A 363 -13.02 -21.52 8.03
CA TRP A 363 -12.17 -21.56 9.23
C TRP A 363 -12.17 -20.20 9.88
N LEU A 364 -12.36 -20.12 11.20
CA LEU A 364 -12.26 -18.89 11.98
C LEU A 364 -11.13 -19.03 12.98
N ASP A 365 -10.19 -18.07 12.97
CA ASP A 365 -8.99 -18.05 13.82
C ASP A 365 -8.21 -19.38 13.83
N GLY A 366 -8.19 -20.06 12.69
CA GLY A 366 -7.52 -21.35 12.52
C GLY A 366 -8.34 -22.57 12.91
N TRP A 367 -9.60 -22.42 13.35
CA TRP A 367 -10.49 -23.53 13.70
C TRP A 367 -11.55 -23.75 12.62
N TYR A 368 -11.80 -25.03 12.28
CA TYR A 368 -12.85 -25.42 11.34
C TYR A 368 -14.24 -25.14 11.90
N HIS A 369 -15.12 -24.55 11.11
CA HIS A 369 -16.50 -24.23 11.49
C HIS A 369 -17.55 -24.88 10.59
N ALA A 370 -17.36 -24.84 9.28
CA ALA A 370 -18.34 -25.34 8.33
C ALA A 370 -17.71 -25.77 7.00
N SER A 371 -18.45 -26.58 6.23
CA SER A 371 -18.08 -26.99 4.86
C SER A 371 -19.27 -26.92 3.95
N LEU A 372 -19.14 -26.15 2.87
CA LEU A 372 -20.12 -26.00 1.80
C LEU A 372 -19.67 -26.81 0.58
N SER A 373 -20.46 -27.81 0.16
CA SER A 373 -20.12 -28.73 -0.93
C SER A 373 -21.09 -28.63 -2.10
N GLY A 374 -20.61 -28.92 -3.28
CA GLY A 374 -21.42 -29.01 -4.51
C GLY A 374 -22.09 -27.68 -4.87
N ASN A 375 -23.33 -27.76 -5.34
CA ASN A 375 -24.14 -26.59 -5.74
C ASN A 375 -24.94 -25.99 -4.56
N ALA A 376 -24.70 -26.42 -3.30
CA ALA A 376 -25.36 -25.81 -2.15
C ALA A 376 -25.00 -24.32 -2.07
N GLY A 377 -26.04 -23.48 -1.89
CA GLY A 377 -25.84 -22.03 -1.75
C GLY A 377 -25.41 -21.60 -0.36
N SER A 378 -25.77 -22.39 0.68
CA SER A 378 -25.50 -22.07 2.10
C SER A 378 -25.24 -23.30 2.94
N VAL A 379 -24.59 -23.08 4.09
CA VAL A 379 -24.34 -24.08 5.14
C VAL A 379 -24.51 -23.45 6.52
N ARG A 380 -25.14 -24.20 7.45
CA ARG A 380 -25.23 -23.81 8.86
C ARG A 380 -23.90 -24.06 9.60
N MET A 381 -23.65 -23.21 10.59
CA MET A 381 -22.53 -23.27 11.51
C MET A 381 -22.98 -22.84 12.91
N ASP A 382 -22.15 -22.97 13.92
CA ASP A 382 -22.44 -22.39 15.22
C ASP A 382 -22.46 -20.86 15.16
N ALA A 383 -23.27 -20.22 16.01
CA ALA A 383 -23.35 -18.77 16.09
C ALA A 383 -22.02 -18.16 16.52
N VAL A 384 -21.56 -17.15 15.80
CA VAL A 384 -20.26 -16.50 16.00
C VAL A 384 -20.45 -15.07 16.48
N TYR A 385 -19.59 -14.62 17.39
CA TYR A 385 -19.59 -13.25 17.95
C TYR A 385 -18.18 -12.71 18.02
N GLY A 386 -18.02 -11.39 17.76
CA GLY A 386 -16.73 -10.69 17.84
C GLY A 386 -15.99 -10.61 16.52
N ASN A 387 -14.76 -10.15 16.58
CA ASN A 387 -13.92 -9.97 15.39
C ASN A 387 -13.04 -11.20 15.17
N HIS A 388 -13.08 -11.75 13.98
CA HIS A 388 -12.35 -12.97 13.62
C HIS A 388 -11.58 -12.84 12.32
N THR A 389 -10.61 -13.72 12.14
CA THR A 389 -9.96 -14.01 10.86
C THR A 389 -10.73 -15.14 10.20
N VAL A 390 -11.33 -14.86 9.05
CA VAL A 390 -11.99 -15.86 8.19
C VAL A 390 -10.98 -16.39 7.18
N THR A 391 -10.83 -17.71 7.12
CA THR A 391 -10.07 -18.38 6.05
C THR A 391 -10.99 -19.29 5.27
N LEU A 392 -11.09 -19.05 3.96
CA LEU A 392 -11.76 -19.94 3.03
C LEU A 392 -10.72 -20.86 2.40
N LYS A 393 -10.92 -22.19 2.55
CA LYS A 393 -10.05 -23.21 1.95
C LYS A 393 -10.84 -23.99 0.89
N PHE A 394 -10.23 -24.23 -0.26
CA PHE A 394 -10.89 -24.81 -1.42
C PHE A 394 -10.40 -26.25 -1.66
N TYR A 395 -11.35 -27.20 -1.75
CA TYR A 395 -11.06 -28.61 -1.97
C TYR A 395 -12.00 -29.22 -3.01
N GLY A 396 -11.65 -30.37 -3.55
CA GLY A 396 -12.51 -31.14 -4.45
C GLY A 396 -11.86 -31.52 -5.77
N THR A 397 -12.68 -31.73 -6.79
CA THR A 397 -12.27 -32.16 -8.14
C THR A 397 -12.79 -31.20 -9.20
N PHE A 398 -12.32 -29.97 -9.14
CA PHE A 398 -12.63 -28.93 -10.11
C PHE A 398 -11.36 -28.40 -10.76
N THR A 399 -11.47 -27.83 -11.94
CA THR A 399 -10.33 -27.32 -12.73
C THR A 399 -10.14 -25.83 -12.56
N ASP A 400 -11.23 -25.11 -12.32
CA ASP A 400 -11.27 -23.66 -12.13
C ASP A 400 -12.52 -23.24 -11.36
N ALA A 401 -12.38 -22.22 -10.52
CA ALA A 401 -13.50 -21.62 -9.84
C ALA A 401 -13.23 -20.12 -9.60
N SER A 402 -14.31 -19.36 -9.46
CA SER A 402 -14.26 -17.96 -9.04
C SER A 402 -15.25 -17.69 -7.92
N LEU A 403 -14.96 -16.68 -7.09
CA LEU A 403 -15.78 -16.25 -5.97
C LEU A 403 -15.96 -14.74 -6.00
N ASN A 404 -17.23 -14.29 -6.09
CA ASN A 404 -17.54 -12.86 -6.15
C ASN A 404 -17.65 -12.25 -4.74
N ASP A 405 -18.47 -12.89 -3.90
CA ASP A 405 -18.75 -12.46 -2.54
C ASP A 405 -19.22 -13.65 -1.68
N PHE A 406 -19.20 -13.42 -0.37
CA PHE A 406 -19.80 -14.32 0.61
C PHE A 406 -20.53 -13.50 1.68
N VAL A 407 -21.46 -14.12 2.36
CA VAL A 407 -22.22 -13.48 3.42
C VAL A 407 -22.42 -14.44 4.60
N PHE A 408 -22.42 -13.88 5.79
CA PHE A 408 -22.85 -14.56 6.99
C PHE A 408 -24.19 -13.99 7.44
N THR A 409 -25.13 -14.86 7.77
CA THR A 409 -26.48 -14.46 8.18
C THR A 409 -26.93 -15.20 9.43
N THR A 410 -27.93 -14.66 10.13
CA THR A 410 -28.59 -15.33 11.23
C THR A 410 -29.87 -16.00 10.74
N GLU A 411 -29.89 -17.32 10.73
CA GLU A 411 -31.12 -18.09 10.47
C GLU A 411 -31.68 -18.62 11.80
N LYS A 412 -33.02 -18.54 11.94
CA LYS A 412 -33.75 -19.01 13.14
C LYS A 412 -33.86 -20.52 13.22
#